data_5b51977ece750badc71e8786d9aa77ac
#
_entry.id   5b51977ece750badc71e8786d9aa77ac
#
_cell.length_a   1.000
_cell.length_b   1.000
_cell.length_c   1.000
_cell.angle_alpha   90.00
_cell.angle_beta   90.00
_cell.angle_gamma   90.00
#
_symmetry.space_group_name_H-M   'P 1'
#
loop_
_entity.id
_entity.type
_entity.pdbx_description
1 polymer ?
#
loop_
_entity_poly.entity_id
_entity_poly.type
_entity_poly.pdbx_seq_one_letter_code
_entity_poly.pdbx_strand_id
1 'polypeptide(L)'
;MDPFGRMLKPLPKIGQLKNPSSTCLLFEASEKYGVSIYNDHTHARVWLVGGWKSFINDTQPDRHRLGKAVEDRSAGKANYLFADGHVESIDALVLKSMIENGINPAELSAFQN
;
A
#
# COMPACT_ATOMS: atom_id res chain seq x y z
N MET A 1 1.16 -20.02 8.68
CA MET A 1 0.72 -20.51 7.35
C MET A 1 -0.04 -19.40 6.66
N ASP A 2 0.22 -19.18 5.39
CA ASP A 2 -0.49 -18.11 4.70
C ASP A 2 -1.92 -18.56 4.34
N PRO A 3 -2.82 -17.59 4.06
CA PRO A 3 -4.22 -17.93 3.75
C PRO A 3 -4.41 -18.74 2.47
N PHE A 4 -3.36 -18.96 1.70
CA PHE A 4 -3.39 -19.75 0.48
C PHE A 4 -2.79 -21.15 0.69
N GLY A 5 -2.58 -21.55 1.93
CA GLY A 5 -2.10 -22.88 2.28
C GLY A 5 -0.61 -23.11 2.15
N ARG A 6 0.15 -22.03 1.94
CA ARG A 6 1.61 -22.12 1.84
C ARG A 6 2.26 -21.69 3.14
N MET A 7 3.44 -22.24 3.41
CA MET A 7 4.25 -21.75 4.52
C MET A 7 4.83 -20.38 4.15
N LEU A 8 4.60 -19.41 5.01
CA LEU A 8 5.22 -18.11 4.85
C LEU A 8 6.58 -18.11 5.53
N LYS A 9 7.54 -17.45 4.93
CA LYS A 9 8.81 -17.18 5.61
C LYS A 9 8.52 -16.20 6.76
N PRO A 10 9.15 -16.37 7.93
CA PRO A 10 9.02 -15.40 9.00
C PRO A 10 9.41 -14.01 8.50
N LEU A 11 8.66 -13.00 8.91
CA LEU A 11 9.03 -11.63 8.59
C LEU A 11 10.27 -11.25 9.39
N PRO A 12 11.21 -10.52 8.79
CA PRO A 12 12.36 -10.03 9.51
C PRO A 12 11.93 -9.02 10.57
N LYS A 13 12.68 -8.93 11.66
CA LYS A 13 12.51 -7.85 12.63
C LYS A 13 12.93 -6.54 11.97
N ILE A 14 12.38 -5.40 12.46
CA ILE A 14 12.70 -4.11 11.88
C ILE A 14 14.20 -3.87 11.76
N GLY A 15 14.97 -4.25 12.79
CA GLY A 15 16.42 -4.11 12.76
C GLY A 15 17.13 -4.98 11.74
N GLN A 16 16.43 -5.95 11.15
CA GLN A 16 16.96 -6.85 10.14
C GLN A 16 16.60 -6.42 8.72
N LEU A 17 15.75 -5.39 8.58
CA LEU A 17 15.37 -4.89 7.26
C LEU A 17 16.56 -4.21 6.61
N LYS A 18 16.76 -4.51 5.34
CA LYS A 18 17.87 -3.97 4.57
C LYS A 18 17.71 -2.46 4.35
N ASN A 19 16.50 -2.03 4.03
CA ASN A 19 16.17 -0.64 3.73
C ASN A 19 14.88 -0.24 4.43
N PRO A 20 14.92 -0.04 5.77
CA PRO A 20 13.68 0.30 6.49
C PRO A 20 13.03 1.62 6.04
N SER A 21 13.81 2.58 5.58
CA SER A 21 13.27 3.83 5.06
C SER A 21 12.57 3.68 3.71
N SER A 22 12.73 2.53 3.07
CA SER A 22 12.10 2.22 1.78
C SER A 22 11.00 1.17 1.90
N THR A 23 10.69 0.73 3.12
CA THR A 23 9.70 -0.32 3.38
C THR A 23 8.49 0.29 4.04
N CYS A 24 7.37 0.32 3.34
CA CYS A 24 6.12 0.86 3.87
C CYS A 24 5.42 -0.14 4.77
N LEU A 25 4.99 0.30 5.95
CA LEU A 25 4.29 -0.55 6.91
C LEU A 25 2.79 -0.33 6.93
N LEU A 26 2.34 0.91 6.77
CA LEU A 26 0.92 1.24 6.90
C LEU A 26 0.45 2.09 5.73
N PHE A 27 -0.74 1.75 5.25
CA PHE A 27 -1.46 2.45 4.19
C PHE A 27 -2.77 2.99 4.76
N GLU A 28 -3.27 4.08 4.20
CA GLU A 28 -4.60 4.55 4.58
C GLU A 28 -5.64 3.67 3.91
N ALA A 29 -6.55 3.10 4.72
CA ALA A 29 -7.56 2.17 4.24
C ALA A 29 -8.61 2.88 3.39
N SER A 30 -9.20 2.14 2.45
CA SER A 30 -10.23 2.67 1.57
C SER A 30 -11.48 3.05 2.38
N GLU A 31 -12.02 4.22 2.10
CA GLU A 31 -13.28 4.67 2.70
C GLU A 31 -14.50 3.92 2.14
N LYS A 32 -14.30 3.12 1.08
CA LYS A 32 -15.34 2.31 0.49
C LYS A 32 -16.03 1.41 1.51
N TYR A 33 -15.26 0.92 2.49
CA TYR A 33 -15.79 0.02 3.50
C TYR A 33 -16.24 0.73 4.78
N GLY A 34 -15.94 2.02 4.90
CA GLY A 34 -16.25 2.78 6.11
C GLY A 34 -15.59 2.19 7.34
N VAL A 35 -16.34 2.08 8.43
CA VAL A 35 -15.85 1.54 9.71
C VAL A 35 -16.31 0.10 9.92
N SER A 36 -16.34 -0.69 8.87
CA SER A 36 -16.74 -2.09 8.95
C SER A 36 -15.64 -2.96 9.57
N ILE A 37 -16.02 -4.01 10.27
CA ILE A 37 -15.09 -5.02 10.77
C ILE A 37 -14.38 -5.74 9.62
N TYR A 38 -14.94 -5.72 8.44
CA TYR A 38 -14.33 -6.34 7.26
C TYR A 38 -13.18 -5.53 6.70
N ASN A 39 -12.91 -4.37 7.29
CA ASN A 39 -11.86 -3.47 6.86
C ASN A 39 -10.63 -3.53 7.76
N ASP A 40 -10.49 -4.59 8.53
CA ASP A 40 -9.39 -4.73 9.50
C ASP A 40 -8.11 -5.28 8.88
N HIS A 41 -8.14 -5.77 7.67
CA HIS A 41 -6.95 -6.29 6.98
C HIS A 41 -7.17 -6.33 5.48
N THR A 42 -6.06 -6.46 4.74
CA THR A 42 -6.08 -6.63 3.30
C THR A 42 -5.08 -7.70 2.89
N HIS A 43 -5.19 -8.17 1.65
CA HIS A 43 -4.26 -9.13 1.08
C HIS A 43 -3.45 -8.46 -0.02
N ALA A 44 -2.43 -7.71 0.39
CA ALA A 44 -1.64 -6.89 -0.53
C ALA A 44 -1.02 -7.67 -1.69
N ARG A 45 -0.78 -8.96 -1.52
CA ARG A 45 -0.18 -9.79 -2.58
C ARG A 45 -1.04 -9.84 -3.85
N VAL A 46 -2.34 -9.56 -3.76
CA VAL A 46 -3.21 -9.57 -4.94
C VAL A 46 -3.20 -8.24 -5.69
N TRP A 47 -2.52 -7.22 -5.17
CA TRP A 47 -2.52 -5.91 -5.82
C TRP A 47 -1.89 -5.92 -7.21
N LEU A 48 -0.86 -6.74 -7.41
CA LEU A 48 -0.26 -6.84 -8.74
C LEU A 48 -1.11 -7.67 -9.70
N VAL A 49 -1.85 -8.65 -9.19
CA VAL A 49 -2.72 -9.48 -10.01
C VAL A 49 -3.92 -8.67 -10.52
N GLY A 50 -4.57 -7.94 -9.63
CA GLY A 50 -5.72 -7.10 -9.98
C GLY A 50 -5.35 -5.70 -10.45
N GLY A 51 -4.08 -5.31 -10.31
CA GLY A 51 -3.58 -4.01 -10.72
C GLY A 51 -4.08 -2.87 -9.84
N TRP A 52 -4.04 -1.66 -10.40
CA TRP A 52 -4.45 -0.45 -9.69
C TRP A 52 -5.86 -0.55 -9.11
N LYS A 53 -6.76 -1.21 -9.83
CA LYS A 53 -8.14 -1.38 -9.38
C LYS A 53 -8.23 -2.15 -8.07
N SER A 54 -7.40 -3.18 -7.92
CA SER A 54 -7.32 -3.96 -6.69
C SER A 54 -6.74 -3.13 -5.55
N PHE A 55 -5.70 -2.35 -5.83
CA PHE A 55 -5.07 -1.49 -4.84
C PHE A 55 -6.05 -0.45 -4.27
N ILE A 56 -6.81 0.23 -5.13
CA ILE A 56 -7.75 1.26 -4.67
C ILE A 56 -9.00 0.69 -4.03
N ASN A 57 -9.24 -0.61 -4.19
CA ASN A 57 -10.29 -1.28 -3.45
C ASN A 57 -9.94 -1.38 -1.96
N ASP A 58 -8.67 -1.53 -1.64
CA ASP A 58 -8.18 -1.75 -0.29
C ASP A 58 -7.66 -0.48 0.38
N THR A 59 -7.14 0.47 -0.40
CA THR A 59 -6.49 1.67 0.13
C THR A 59 -7.14 2.93 -0.43
N GLN A 60 -6.77 4.07 0.16
CA GLN A 60 -7.27 5.38 -0.26
C GLN A 60 -6.09 6.27 -0.66
N PRO A 61 -5.53 6.07 -1.86
CA PRO A 61 -4.32 6.82 -2.27
C PRO A 61 -4.58 8.31 -2.52
N ASP A 62 -5.85 8.71 -2.65
CA ASP A 62 -6.24 10.09 -2.87
C ASP A 62 -6.89 10.73 -1.65
N ARG A 63 -6.66 10.20 -0.45
CA ARG A 63 -7.35 10.66 0.77
C ARG A 63 -7.21 12.16 0.99
N HIS A 64 -6.06 12.71 0.72
CA HIS A 64 -5.77 14.15 0.94
C HIS A 64 -5.73 14.91 -0.38
N ARG A 65 -6.66 14.62 -1.27
CA ARG A 65 -6.75 15.31 -2.55
C ARG A 65 -7.33 16.72 -2.37
N LEU A 66 -7.03 17.57 -3.34
CA LEU A 66 -7.67 18.86 -3.47
C LEU A 66 -8.73 18.74 -4.58
N GLY A 67 -9.95 19.21 -4.31
CA GLY A 67 -11.04 19.15 -5.28
C GLY A 67 -11.72 17.79 -5.38
N LYS A 68 -12.37 17.57 -6.51
CA LYS A 68 -13.17 16.35 -6.72
C LYS A 68 -12.29 15.13 -6.96
N ALA A 69 -12.77 13.98 -6.51
CA ALA A 69 -12.09 12.71 -6.77
C ALA A 69 -12.14 12.40 -8.28
N VAL A 70 -11.01 11.90 -8.78
CA VAL A 70 -10.95 11.30 -10.12
C VAL A 70 -11.48 9.86 -9.99
N GLU A 71 -12.10 9.34 -11.05
CA GLU A 71 -12.75 8.03 -11.03
C GLU A 71 -11.79 6.93 -10.57
N ASP A 72 -10.55 6.94 -11.05
CA ASP A 72 -9.57 5.90 -10.70
C ASP A 72 -8.73 6.26 -9.46
N ARG A 73 -9.08 7.35 -8.76
CA ARG A 73 -8.42 7.80 -7.54
C ARG A 73 -6.92 8.01 -7.69
N SER A 74 -6.49 8.44 -8.87
CA SER A 74 -5.08 8.70 -9.15
C SER A 74 -4.68 10.16 -8.93
N ALA A 75 -5.63 11.02 -8.56
CA ALA A 75 -5.36 12.42 -8.30
C ALA A 75 -5.36 12.69 -6.80
N GLY A 76 -4.25 13.19 -6.28
CA GLY A 76 -4.12 13.49 -4.86
C GLY A 76 -3.02 12.67 -4.22
N LYS A 77 -3.04 12.61 -2.91
CA LYS A 77 -1.99 11.93 -2.14
C LYS A 77 -2.56 11.36 -0.84
N ALA A 78 -1.78 10.49 -0.21
CA ALA A 78 -2.09 9.97 1.11
C ALA A 78 -0.79 9.84 1.91
N ASN A 79 -0.92 9.55 3.19
CA ASN A 79 0.22 9.41 4.09
C ASN A 79 0.57 7.94 4.29
N TYR A 80 1.86 7.65 4.39
CA TYR A 80 2.36 6.29 4.54
C TYR A 80 3.43 6.25 5.62
N LEU A 81 3.34 5.26 6.51
CA LEU A 81 4.33 5.04 7.56
C LEU A 81 5.34 4.01 7.08
N PHE A 82 6.62 4.33 7.24
CA PHE A 82 7.71 3.45 6.84
C PHE A 82 8.34 2.77 8.06
N ALA A 83 9.10 1.70 7.79
CA ALA A 83 9.64 0.84 8.85
C ALA A 83 10.63 1.54 9.76
N ASP A 84 11.26 2.64 9.32
CA ASP A 84 12.14 3.44 10.16
C ASP A 84 11.38 4.46 11.03
N GLY A 85 10.06 4.48 10.93
CA GLY A 85 9.21 5.38 11.71
C GLY A 85 8.87 6.70 11.04
N HIS A 86 9.43 6.98 9.85
CA HIS A 86 9.07 8.23 9.17
C HIS A 86 7.75 8.10 8.41
N VAL A 87 7.10 9.23 8.19
CA VAL A 87 5.85 9.32 7.42
C VAL A 87 6.12 10.14 6.16
N GLU A 88 5.63 9.65 5.03
CA GLU A 88 5.69 10.40 3.76
C GLU A 88 4.30 10.57 3.18
N SER A 89 4.09 11.74 2.60
CA SER A 89 2.91 12.01 1.77
C SER A 89 3.31 11.67 0.33
N ILE A 90 2.62 10.72 -0.29
CA ILE A 90 2.98 10.21 -1.61
C ILE A 90 1.82 10.41 -2.57
N ASP A 91 2.12 10.93 -3.77
CA ASP A 91 1.11 11.12 -4.80
C ASP A 91 0.57 9.77 -5.28
N ALA A 92 -0.74 9.73 -5.51
CA ALA A 92 -1.40 8.53 -6.01
C ALA A 92 -0.80 8.04 -7.33
N LEU A 93 -0.38 8.97 -8.20
CA LEU A 93 0.24 8.61 -9.48
C LEU A 93 1.55 7.85 -9.32
N VAL A 94 2.30 8.12 -8.24
CA VAL A 94 3.54 7.39 -7.96
C VAL A 94 3.22 5.92 -7.69
N LEU A 95 2.21 5.67 -6.85
CA LEU A 95 1.82 4.30 -6.52
C LEU A 95 1.21 3.58 -7.72
N LYS A 96 0.41 4.30 -8.51
CA LYS A 96 -0.16 3.73 -9.73
C LYS A 96 0.93 3.30 -10.69
N SER A 97 1.95 4.15 -10.87
CA SER A 97 3.10 3.83 -11.72
C SER A 97 3.85 2.61 -11.21
N MET A 98 4.05 2.50 -9.90
CA MET A 98 4.72 1.33 -9.30
C MET A 98 3.97 0.05 -9.66
N ILE A 99 2.67 0.03 -9.43
CA ILE A 99 1.86 -1.16 -9.69
C ILE A 99 1.84 -1.51 -11.18
N GLU A 100 1.73 -0.51 -12.04
CA GLU A 100 1.76 -0.73 -13.50
C GLU A 100 3.11 -1.24 -13.99
N ASN A 101 4.17 -0.99 -13.22
CA ASN A 101 5.50 -1.49 -13.53
C ASN A 101 5.85 -2.77 -12.76
N GLY A 102 4.87 -3.42 -12.16
CA GLY A 102 5.06 -4.70 -11.48
C GLY A 102 5.68 -4.60 -10.11
N ILE A 103 5.65 -3.42 -9.48
CA ILE A 103 6.20 -3.22 -8.14
C ILE A 103 5.04 -3.09 -7.16
N ASN A 104 4.96 -4.02 -6.21
CA ASN A 104 3.95 -3.97 -5.16
C ASN A 104 4.41 -3.04 -4.05
N PRO A 105 3.65 -1.95 -3.75
CA PRO A 105 4.06 -1.01 -2.69
C PRO A 105 4.22 -1.64 -1.31
N ALA A 106 3.63 -2.79 -1.07
CA ALA A 106 3.75 -3.49 0.22
C ALA A 106 4.98 -4.40 0.30
N GLU A 107 5.75 -4.55 -0.77
CA GLU A 107 6.97 -5.35 -0.74
C GLU A 107 8.07 -4.67 0.05
N LEU A 108 8.96 -5.48 0.63
CA LEU A 108 10.12 -4.94 1.32
C LEU A 108 10.95 -4.11 0.34
N SER A 109 11.34 -2.92 0.78
CA SER A 109 12.15 -2.00 -0.03
C SER A 109 11.50 -1.57 -1.35
N ALA A 110 10.17 -1.56 -1.42
CA ALA A 110 9.44 -1.19 -2.65
C ALA A 110 9.74 0.24 -3.09
N PHE A 111 10.02 1.15 -2.16
CA PHE A 111 10.27 2.55 -2.43
C PHE A 111 11.75 2.88 -2.55
N GLN A 112 12.57 1.89 -2.74
CA GLN A 112 14.00 2.08 -2.94
C GLN A 112 14.25 2.75 -4.29
N ASN A 113 15.09 3.78 -4.29
CA ASN A 113 15.50 4.47 -5.51
C ASN A 113 16.66 3.74 -6.18
#